data_6b14aa0b7b46cf3c438491a7480e1da8
#
_entry.id   6b14aa0b7b46cf3c438491a7480e1da8
#
_cell.length_a   1.000
_cell.length_b   1.000
_cell.length_c   1.000
_cell.angle_alpha   90.00
_cell.angle_beta   90.00
_cell.angle_gamma   90.00
#
_symmetry.space_group_name_H-M   'P 1'
#
loop_
_entity.id
_entity.type
_entity.pdbx_description
1 polymer ?
#
loop_
_entity_poly.entity_id
_entity_poly.type
_entity_poly.pdbx_seq_one_letter_code
_entity_poly.pdbx_strand_id
1 'polypeptide(L)'
;LEDFMDEKPMMPFKMKLSNGKKIPAIFIDYYIPKRDWNFITEEQRKFVQMVYDFKDGRVSCSRLFKEALAKLDLPDSVTVVFMPCSNQSKYLTRFSRLSNALSYEEKLHPMLYSLTYLEARESKHNIKDRDKVNADSNVIINADIVGKKVVIIDDVITTGSSIKEHAEELGKYGVEVVGIVCLAKTVKYPEKVEIWIESHFK
;
A
#
# COMPACT_ATOMS: atom_id res chain seq x y z
N LEU A 1 -22.54 -3.43 2.47
CA LEU A 1 -21.07 -3.31 2.36
C LEU A 1 -20.48 -2.55 3.56
N GLU A 2 -21.22 -1.58 4.15
CA GLU A 2 -20.74 -0.79 5.28
C GLU A 2 -20.67 -1.62 6.57
N ASP A 3 -21.64 -2.47 6.86
CA ASP A 3 -21.68 -3.32 8.07
C ASP A 3 -20.58 -4.38 8.14
N PHE A 4 -20.03 -4.79 6.98
CA PHE A 4 -18.94 -5.77 6.88
C PHE A 4 -17.57 -5.19 7.30
N MET A 5 -17.48 -3.87 7.43
CA MET A 5 -16.22 -3.17 7.66
C MET A 5 -15.93 -2.88 9.14
N ASP A 6 -16.89 -3.09 10.05
CA ASP A 6 -16.82 -2.57 11.42
C ASP A 6 -15.82 -3.28 12.35
N GLU A 7 -15.25 -4.45 11.97
CA GLU A 7 -14.38 -5.24 12.85
C GLU A 7 -13.12 -5.79 12.15
N LYS A 8 -12.57 -5.12 11.14
CA LYS A 8 -11.36 -5.62 10.49
C LYS A 8 -10.13 -5.46 11.37
N PRO A 9 -9.33 -6.54 11.52
CA PRO A 9 -8.21 -6.57 12.44
C PRO A 9 -7.02 -5.77 11.94
N MET A 10 -7.01 -4.51 11.84
CA MET A 10 -5.86 -3.72 11.39
C MET A 10 -4.56 -4.16 12.07
N MET A 11 -3.66 -4.77 11.30
CA MET A 11 -2.47 -5.44 11.80
C MET A 11 -1.23 -4.57 11.69
N PRO A 12 -0.66 -4.13 12.82
CA PRO A 12 0.58 -3.35 12.80
C PRO A 12 1.79 -4.23 12.50
N PHE A 13 2.74 -3.68 11.78
CA PHE A 13 4.07 -4.26 11.57
C PHE A 13 5.11 -3.16 11.41
N LYS A 14 6.38 -3.55 11.29
CA LYS A 14 7.47 -2.60 11.03
C LYS A 14 8.20 -2.99 9.75
N MET A 15 8.28 -2.09 8.81
CA MET A 15 9.08 -2.26 7.61
C MET A 15 10.50 -1.81 7.88
N LYS A 16 11.48 -2.70 7.68
CA LYS A 16 12.90 -2.39 7.83
C LYS A 16 13.51 -1.97 6.49
N LEU A 17 14.04 -0.76 6.41
CA LEU A 17 14.82 -0.26 5.28
C LEU A 17 16.24 -0.82 5.26
N SER A 18 16.97 -0.62 4.16
CA SER A 18 18.36 -1.09 3.99
C SER A 18 19.31 -0.45 5.00
N ASN A 19 19.08 0.80 5.40
CA ASN A 19 19.84 1.52 6.42
C ASN A 19 19.50 1.11 7.87
N GLY A 20 18.63 0.12 8.05
CA GLY A 20 18.20 -0.35 9.37
C GLY A 20 17.04 0.44 10.00
N LYS A 21 16.62 1.58 9.44
CA LYS A 21 15.45 2.34 9.91
C LYS A 21 14.20 1.44 9.82
N LYS A 22 13.38 1.49 10.86
CA LYS A 22 12.09 0.78 10.90
C LYS A 22 10.97 1.79 10.77
N ILE A 23 10.10 1.61 9.78
CA ILE A 23 8.92 2.44 9.54
C ILE A 23 7.69 1.72 10.09
N PRO A 24 6.86 2.38 10.92
CA PRO A 24 5.59 1.82 11.37
C PRO A 24 4.66 1.62 10.17
N ALA A 25 3.96 0.50 10.14
CA ALA A 25 3.11 0.14 9.04
C ALA A 25 1.87 -0.61 9.52
N ILE A 26 0.78 -0.48 8.80
CA ILE A 26 -0.49 -1.18 9.05
C ILE A 26 -1.00 -1.77 7.74
N PHE A 27 -1.49 -3.00 7.78
CA PHE A 27 -2.36 -3.55 6.75
C PHE A 27 -3.70 -3.96 7.37
N ILE A 28 -4.78 -3.88 6.57
CA ILE A 28 -6.14 -4.07 7.09
C ILE A 28 -6.42 -5.55 7.33
N ASP A 29 -6.17 -6.40 6.30
CA ASP A 29 -6.41 -7.85 6.39
C ASP A 29 -5.53 -8.59 5.36
N TYR A 30 -5.61 -9.91 5.34
CA TYR A 30 -4.82 -10.73 4.42
C TYR A 30 -5.44 -10.83 3.03
N TYR A 31 -4.59 -10.69 2.01
CA TYR A 31 -4.94 -10.99 0.61
C TYR A 31 -4.59 -12.43 0.28
N ILE A 32 -5.60 -13.20 -0.07
CA ILE A 32 -5.47 -14.60 -0.45
C ILE A 32 -5.71 -14.73 -1.95
N PRO A 33 -4.73 -15.22 -2.73
CA PRO A 33 -4.88 -15.39 -4.18
C PRO A 33 -6.08 -16.30 -4.54
N LYS A 34 -6.73 -16.03 -5.67
CA LYS A 34 -7.93 -16.78 -6.12
C LYS A 34 -7.73 -18.31 -6.18
N ARG A 35 -6.52 -18.76 -6.51
CA ARG A 35 -6.20 -20.19 -6.54
C ARG A 35 -6.41 -20.90 -5.20
N ASP A 36 -6.35 -20.14 -4.09
CA ASP A 36 -6.40 -20.67 -2.72
C ASP A 36 -7.79 -20.43 -2.07
N TRP A 37 -8.80 -19.96 -2.83
CA TRP A 37 -10.12 -19.59 -2.30
C TRP A 37 -10.95 -20.77 -1.77
N ASN A 38 -10.59 -21.99 -2.10
CA ASN A 38 -11.25 -23.19 -1.54
C ASN A 38 -10.95 -23.38 -0.05
N PHE A 39 -9.92 -22.68 0.49
CA PHE A 39 -9.45 -22.81 1.86
C PHE A 39 -9.86 -21.64 2.76
N ILE A 40 -10.64 -20.68 2.25
CA ILE A 40 -10.98 -19.46 2.99
C ILE A 40 -12.48 -19.31 3.20
N THR A 41 -12.84 -18.57 4.24
CA THR A 41 -14.23 -18.27 4.59
C THR A 41 -14.87 -17.33 3.58
N GLU A 42 -16.19 -17.27 3.57
CA GLU A 42 -16.96 -16.34 2.75
C GLU A 42 -16.60 -14.88 3.07
N GLU A 43 -16.34 -14.59 4.33
CA GLU A 43 -15.95 -13.27 4.80
C GLU A 43 -14.59 -12.85 4.21
N GLN A 44 -13.60 -13.74 4.24
CA GLN A 44 -12.30 -13.52 3.61
C GLN A 44 -12.42 -13.32 2.10
N ARG A 45 -13.32 -14.08 1.42
CA ARG A 45 -13.59 -13.87 -0.01
C ARG A 45 -14.15 -12.48 -0.29
N LYS A 46 -15.10 -12.00 0.53
CA LYS A 46 -15.65 -10.65 0.42
C LYS A 46 -14.57 -9.58 0.58
N PHE A 47 -13.65 -9.73 1.54
CA PHE A 47 -12.53 -8.81 1.69
C PHE A 47 -11.62 -8.82 0.47
N VAL A 48 -11.22 -10.00 -0.01
CA VAL A 48 -10.37 -10.10 -1.22
C VAL A 48 -11.08 -9.53 -2.45
N GLN A 49 -12.39 -9.74 -2.59
CA GLN A 49 -13.17 -9.11 -3.66
C GLN A 49 -13.17 -7.59 -3.54
N MET A 50 -13.29 -7.03 -2.33
CA MET A 50 -13.18 -5.58 -2.09
C MET A 50 -11.80 -5.05 -2.50
N VAL A 51 -10.71 -5.80 -2.28
CA VAL A 51 -9.37 -5.41 -2.76
C VAL A 51 -9.32 -5.34 -4.29
N TYR A 52 -9.96 -6.27 -5.00
CA TYR A 52 -10.10 -6.19 -6.46
C TYR A 52 -10.92 -4.98 -6.89
N ASP A 53 -12.04 -4.72 -6.21
CA ASP A 53 -12.92 -3.58 -6.51
C ASP A 53 -12.20 -2.24 -6.25
N PHE A 54 -11.34 -2.17 -5.24
CA PHE A 54 -10.46 -1.01 -5.02
C PHE A 54 -9.46 -0.84 -6.17
N LYS A 55 -8.79 -1.93 -6.60
CA LYS A 55 -7.85 -1.90 -7.72
C LYS A 55 -8.50 -1.41 -9.02
N ASP A 56 -9.76 -1.77 -9.23
CA ASP A 56 -10.56 -1.40 -10.40
C ASP A 56 -11.29 -0.05 -10.22
N GLY A 57 -11.08 0.66 -9.10
CA GLY A 57 -11.69 1.95 -8.83
C GLY A 57 -13.19 1.93 -8.52
N ARG A 58 -13.78 0.75 -8.28
CA ARG A 58 -15.21 0.61 -7.96
C ARG A 58 -15.55 1.08 -6.55
N VAL A 59 -14.60 0.92 -5.61
CA VAL A 59 -14.70 1.39 -4.22
C VAL A 59 -13.46 2.19 -3.84
N SER A 60 -13.58 3.13 -2.91
CA SER A 60 -12.45 3.94 -2.43
C SER A 60 -11.75 3.35 -1.21
N CYS A 61 -12.43 2.50 -0.46
CA CYS A 61 -11.99 2.00 0.86
C CYS A 61 -11.54 3.11 1.83
N SER A 62 -12.03 4.34 1.63
CA SER A 62 -11.54 5.53 2.34
C SER A 62 -11.71 5.42 3.86
N ARG A 63 -12.80 4.83 4.34
CA ARG A 63 -13.04 4.60 5.77
C ARG A 63 -11.93 3.74 6.38
N LEU A 64 -11.60 2.60 5.77
CA LEU A 64 -10.56 1.70 6.25
C LEU A 64 -9.18 2.38 6.27
N PHE A 65 -8.85 3.14 5.22
CA PHE A 65 -7.60 3.88 5.18
C PHE A 65 -7.53 4.97 6.26
N LYS A 66 -8.62 5.72 6.49
CA LYS A 66 -8.69 6.73 7.56
C LYS A 66 -8.51 6.11 8.95
N GLU A 67 -9.19 5.00 9.22
CA GLU A 67 -9.06 4.26 10.48
C GLU A 67 -7.64 3.72 10.69
N ALA A 68 -7.00 3.19 9.65
CA ALA A 68 -5.61 2.73 9.71
C ALA A 68 -4.62 3.88 9.93
N LEU A 69 -4.81 5.00 9.23
CA LEU A 69 -3.99 6.20 9.40
C LEU A 69 -4.12 6.78 10.82
N ALA A 70 -5.32 6.77 11.41
CA ALA A 70 -5.57 7.22 12.78
C ALA A 70 -4.87 6.35 13.84
N LYS A 71 -4.53 5.09 13.52
CA LYS A 71 -3.77 4.19 14.41
C LYS A 71 -2.25 4.37 14.31
N LEU A 72 -1.76 5.11 13.33
CA LEU A 72 -0.36 5.50 13.25
C LEU A 72 -0.12 6.79 14.05
N ASP A 73 0.99 6.85 14.75
CA ASP A 73 1.46 8.08 15.42
C ASP A 73 2.06 9.02 14.36
N LEU A 74 1.17 9.70 13.63
CA LEU A 74 1.54 10.60 12.55
C LEU A 74 1.68 12.04 13.05
N PRO A 75 2.56 12.85 12.43
CA PRO A 75 2.65 14.28 12.68
C PRO A 75 1.32 14.98 12.43
N ASP A 76 1.15 16.19 13.04
CA ASP A 76 -0.05 17.02 12.84
C ASP A 76 -0.28 17.48 11.39
N SER A 77 0.75 17.38 10.56
CA SER A 77 0.65 17.60 9.12
C SER A 77 1.53 16.58 8.39
N VAL A 78 0.95 15.76 7.55
CA VAL A 78 1.65 14.73 6.79
C VAL A 78 1.14 14.66 5.35
N THR A 79 2.06 14.55 4.41
CA THR A 79 1.70 14.34 3.00
C THR A 79 1.41 12.86 2.77
N VAL A 80 0.28 12.56 2.15
CA VAL A 80 -0.09 11.20 1.76
C VAL A 80 0.35 10.96 0.32
N VAL A 81 1.22 9.98 0.11
CA VAL A 81 1.71 9.59 -1.20
C VAL A 81 1.25 8.17 -1.54
N PHE A 82 1.07 7.89 -2.82
CA PHE A 82 0.53 6.63 -3.30
C PHE A 82 1.57 5.87 -4.10
N MET A 83 1.60 4.55 -3.93
CA MET A 83 2.51 3.69 -4.68
C MET A 83 2.23 3.76 -6.18
N PRO A 84 3.28 3.92 -7.01
CA PRO A 84 3.11 3.97 -8.47
C PRO A 84 2.56 2.64 -9.01
N CYS A 85 1.66 2.75 -9.99
CA CYS A 85 1.12 1.62 -10.75
C CYS A 85 1.85 1.43 -12.07
N SER A 86 1.57 0.32 -12.77
CA SER A 86 2.18 0.00 -14.06
C SER A 86 1.88 1.02 -15.16
N ASN A 87 0.80 1.79 -15.05
CA ASN A 87 0.49 2.91 -15.93
C ASN A 87 -0.39 3.95 -15.22
N GLN A 88 -0.45 5.14 -15.82
CA GLN A 88 -1.16 6.29 -15.28
C GLN A 88 -2.67 6.08 -15.13
N SER A 89 -3.30 5.40 -16.08
CA SER A 89 -4.74 5.13 -16.02
C SER A 89 -5.10 4.28 -14.81
N LYS A 90 -4.37 3.19 -14.57
CA LYS A 90 -4.55 2.33 -13.38
C LYS A 90 -4.29 3.09 -12.08
N TYR A 91 -3.29 3.97 -12.08
CA TYR A 91 -2.96 4.79 -10.92
C TYR A 91 -4.12 5.71 -10.54
N LEU A 92 -4.64 6.48 -11.50
CA LEU A 92 -5.79 7.36 -11.28
C LEU A 92 -7.06 6.59 -10.92
N THR A 93 -7.35 5.51 -11.63
CA THR A 93 -8.50 4.65 -11.35
C THR A 93 -8.50 4.17 -9.89
N ARG A 94 -7.33 3.78 -9.38
CA ARG A 94 -7.18 3.26 -8.03
C ARG A 94 -7.23 4.33 -6.95
N PHE A 95 -6.49 5.42 -7.12
CA PHE A 95 -6.20 6.33 -6.03
C PHE A 95 -6.93 7.68 -6.06
N SER A 96 -7.55 8.11 -7.18
CA SER A 96 -8.18 9.43 -7.25
C SER A 96 -9.31 9.60 -6.24
N ARG A 97 -10.20 8.60 -6.12
CA ARG A 97 -11.33 8.65 -5.16
C ARG A 97 -10.85 8.65 -3.72
N LEU A 98 -9.81 7.85 -3.42
CA LEU A 98 -9.21 7.80 -2.09
C LEU A 98 -8.52 9.12 -1.77
N SER A 99 -7.70 9.65 -2.69
CA SER A 99 -7.02 10.94 -2.55
C SER A 99 -8.03 12.06 -2.24
N ASN A 100 -9.11 12.13 -3.02
CA ASN A 100 -10.17 13.10 -2.77
C ASN A 100 -10.82 12.91 -1.38
N ALA A 101 -11.11 11.68 -0.97
CA ALA A 101 -11.71 11.42 0.34
C ALA A 101 -10.78 11.78 1.52
N LEU A 102 -9.45 11.60 1.36
CA LEU A 102 -8.46 11.96 2.37
C LEU A 102 -8.20 13.47 2.45
N SER A 103 -8.45 14.24 1.38
CA SER A 103 -8.24 15.69 1.38
C SER A 103 -9.18 16.47 2.31
N TYR A 104 -10.22 15.85 2.82
CA TYR A 104 -11.13 16.43 3.83
C TYR A 104 -10.62 16.25 5.26
N GLU A 105 -9.51 15.51 5.48
CA GLU A 105 -8.90 15.35 6.79
C GLU A 105 -7.83 16.46 6.99
N GLU A 106 -7.97 17.28 8.02
CA GLU A 106 -7.12 18.47 8.27
C GLU A 106 -5.61 18.15 8.31
N LYS A 107 -5.24 16.98 8.84
CA LYS A 107 -3.85 16.55 9.01
C LYS A 107 -3.24 15.90 7.78
N LEU A 108 -4.06 15.53 6.80
CA LEU A 108 -3.64 14.74 5.64
C LEU A 108 -3.61 15.60 4.37
N HIS A 109 -2.49 15.59 3.69
CA HIS A 109 -2.30 16.30 2.42
C HIS A 109 -2.02 15.30 1.29
N PRO A 110 -3.07 14.66 0.71
CA PRO A 110 -2.87 13.68 -0.34
C PRO A 110 -2.30 14.32 -1.60
N MET A 111 -1.26 13.70 -2.14
CA MET A 111 -0.57 14.15 -3.34
C MET A 111 -0.47 12.99 -4.33
N LEU A 112 -1.19 13.10 -5.45
CA LEU A 112 -1.00 12.23 -6.59
C LEU A 112 0.28 12.58 -7.33
N TYR A 113 0.95 11.58 -7.93
CA TYR A 113 2.20 11.77 -8.69
C TYR A 113 3.34 12.41 -7.90
N SER A 114 3.48 12.02 -6.64
CA SER A 114 4.61 12.46 -5.81
C SER A 114 5.96 12.03 -6.38
N LEU A 115 6.00 10.86 -7.01
CA LEU A 115 7.15 10.29 -7.70
C LEU A 115 6.66 9.53 -8.94
N THR A 116 7.23 9.84 -10.09
CA THR A 116 6.88 9.25 -11.38
C THR A 116 8.11 8.61 -12.01
N TYR A 117 7.97 7.39 -12.50
CA TYR A 117 8.98 6.72 -13.29
C TYR A 117 8.76 7.02 -14.77
N LEU A 118 9.79 7.47 -15.48
CA LEU A 118 9.73 7.84 -16.90
C LEU A 118 9.53 6.64 -17.83
N GLU A 119 9.98 5.46 -17.42
CA GLU A 119 9.77 4.21 -18.13
C GLU A 119 8.67 3.40 -17.46
N ALA A 120 7.77 2.84 -18.28
CA ALA A 120 6.79 1.89 -17.76
C ALA A 120 7.53 0.73 -17.10
N ARG A 121 7.33 0.54 -15.78
CA ARG A 121 7.79 -0.68 -15.10
C ARG A 121 7.08 -1.85 -15.76
N GLU A 122 7.79 -2.61 -16.58
CA GLU A 122 7.32 -3.93 -16.98
C GLU A 122 7.07 -4.74 -15.70
N SER A 123 5.95 -5.43 -15.65
CA SER A 123 5.60 -6.19 -14.44
C SER A 123 6.71 -7.18 -14.17
N LYS A 124 7.27 -7.17 -12.96
CA LYS A 124 8.42 -8.00 -12.51
C LYS A 124 8.23 -9.51 -12.75
N HIS A 125 7.06 -9.94 -13.23
CA HIS A 125 6.74 -11.32 -13.57
C HIS A 125 7.32 -11.80 -14.91
N ASN A 126 7.69 -10.88 -15.82
CA ASN A 126 8.16 -11.23 -17.17
C ASN A 126 9.66 -11.10 -17.39
N ILE A 127 10.43 -10.59 -16.42
CA ILE A 127 11.88 -10.41 -16.57
C ILE A 127 12.59 -11.61 -15.91
N LYS A 128 13.03 -12.55 -16.73
CA LYS A 128 13.89 -13.68 -16.32
C LYS A 128 15.37 -13.29 -16.15
N ASP A 129 15.80 -12.16 -16.67
CA ASP A 129 17.15 -11.62 -16.56
C ASP A 129 17.16 -10.32 -15.78
N ARG A 130 17.87 -10.37 -14.63
CA ARG A 130 18.09 -9.23 -13.75
C ARG A 130 19.31 -8.43 -14.20
N ASP A 131 19.27 -7.82 -15.35
CA ASP A 131 20.23 -6.77 -15.64
C ASP A 131 19.81 -5.50 -14.89
N LYS A 132 20.70 -5.07 -13.98
CA LYS A 132 20.57 -3.86 -13.18
C LYS A 132 20.58 -2.64 -14.12
N VAL A 133 19.40 -2.21 -14.57
CA VAL A 133 19.26 -0.87 -15.13
C VAL A 133 19.46 0.10 -13.97
N ASN A 134 20.50 0.94 -14.05
CA ASN A 134 20.75 2.02 -13.10
C ASN A 134 19.52 2.90 -12.98
N ALA A 135 18.87 2.85 -11.83
CA ALA A 135 17.62 3.53 -11.53
C ALA A 135 17.74 5.06 -11.42
N ASP A 136 18.95 5.60 -11.55
CA ASP A 136 19.25 7.00 -11.17
C ASP A 136 18.83 8.05 -12.22
N SER A 137 18.36 7.67 -13.40
CA SER A 137 18.04 8.66 -14.46
C SER A 137 16.57 8.75 -14.87
N ASN A 138 15.70 7.87 -14.35
CA ASN A 138 14.33 7.73 -14.87
C ASN A 138 13.23 8.06 -13.84
N VAL A 139 13.54 8.88 -12.84
CA VAL A 139 12.59 9.26 -11.80
C VAL A 139 12.39 10.77 -11.80
N ILE A 140 11.14 11.21 -11.86
CA ILE A 140 10.73 12.59 -11.60
C ILE A 140 10.08 12.65 -10.24
N ILE A 141 10.62 13.49 -9.35
CA ILE A 141 10.00 13.79 -8.06
C ILE A 141 9.23 15.11 -8.15
N ASN A 142 8.04 15.14 -7.55
CA ASN A 142 7.34 16.39 -7.38
C ASN A 142 8.07 17.25 -6.33
N ALA A 143 8.48 18.46 -6.72
CA ALA A 143 9.25 19.36 -5.85
C ALA A 143 8.54 19.68 -4.53
N ASP A 144 7.21 19.63 -4.54
CA ASP A 144 6.40 19.93 -3.35
C ASP A 144 6.52 18.92 -2.22
N ILE A 145 7.11 17.72 -2.45
CA ILE A 145 7.33 16.75 -1.37
C ILE A 145 8.75 16.74 -0.83
N VAL A 146 9.68 17.45 -1.47
CA VAL A 146 11.09 17.50 -1.02
C VAL A 146 11.17 18.00 0.42
N GLY A 147 11.88 17.26 1.26
CA GLY A 147 12.05 17.56 2.69
C GLY A 147 10.82 17.35 3.57
N LYS A 148 9.71 16.85 3.05
CA LYS A 148 8.49 16.61 3.82
C LYS A 148 8.46 15.25 4.51
N LYS A 149 7.60 15.14 5.52
CA LYS A 149 7.20 13.88 6.12
C LYS A 149 6.02 13.30 5.33
N VAL A 150 6.12 12.03 4.95
CA VAL A 150 5.09 11.38 4.14
C VAL A 150 4.64 10.05 4.74
N VAL A 151 3.39 9.70 4.49
CA VAL A 151 2.86 8.34 4.66
C VAL A 151 2.60 7.74 3.29
N ILE A 152 3.05 6.50 3.09
CA ILE A 152 2.85 5.77 1.82
C ILE A 152 1.59 4.93 1.91
N ILE A 153 0.74 5.02 0.89
CA ILE A 153 -0.43 4.15 0.72
C ILE A 153 -0.22 3.22 -0.47
N ASP A 154 -0.57 1.94 -0.26
CA ASP A 154 -0.62 0.92 -1.32
C ASP A 154 -1.88 0.06 -1.20
N ASP A 155 -2.17 -0.72 -2.23
CA ASP A 155 -3.26 -1.70 -2.21
C ASP A 155 -2.84 -3.01 -1.52
N VAL A 156 -1.81 -3.68 -2.01
CA VAL A 156 -1.40 -5.00 -1.53
C VAL A 156 0.12 -5.09 -1.37
N ILE A 157 0.55 -5.35 -0.16
CA ILE A 157 1.94 -5.68 0.12
C ILE A 157 2.17 -7.20 -0.01
N THR A 158 3.16 -7.59 -0.81
CA THR A 158 3.61 -9.00 -0.93
C THR A 158 4.85 -9.21 -0.08
N THR A 159 6.01 -8.90 -0.63
CA THR A 159 7.30 -8.93 0.08
C THR A 159 7.65 -7.60 0.72
N GLY A 160 7.01 -6.53 0.26
CA GLY A 160 7.33 -5.16 0.64
C GLY A 160 8.52 -4.55 -0.08
N SER A 161 9.19 -5.30 -1.00
CA SER A 161 10.37 -4.78 -1.70
C SER A 161 10.07 -3.51 -2.50
N SER A 162 8.92 -3.44 -3.18
CA SER A 162 8.55 -2.25 -3.96
C SER A 162 8.32 -1.02 -3.09
N ILE A 163 7.65 -1.18 -1.93
CA ILE A 163 7.43 -0.08 -0.99
C ILE A 163 8.77 0.35 -0.37
N LYS A 164 9.63 -0.61 -0.05
CA LYS A 164 10.97 -0.33 0.48
C LYS A 164 11.81 0.46 -0.53
N GLU A 165 11.89 0.00 -1.78
CA GLU A 165 12.58 0.71 -2.87
C GLU A 165 12.02 2.12 -3.06
N HIS A 166 10.69 2.29 -3.01
CA HIS A 166 10.05 3.59 -3.14
C HIS A 166 10.36 4.52 -1.96
N ALA A 167 10.34 4.00 -0.73
CA ALA A 167 10.69 4.77 0.46
C ALA A 167 12.16 5.20 0.45
N GLU A 168 13.07 4.33 -0.01
CA GLU A 168 14.49 4.62 -0.15
C GLU A 168 14.75 5.64 -1.26
N GLU A 169 14.01 5.57 -2.37
CA GLU A 169 14.07 6.57 -3.45
C GLU A 169 13.63 7.95 -2.96
N LEU A 170 12.49 8.03 -2.28
CA LEU A 170 12.02 9.28 -1.66
C LEU A 170 13.06 9.86 -0.70
N GLY A 171 13.74 9.00 0.07
CA GLY A 171 14.79 9.39 1.01
C GLY A 171 15.98 10.11 0.36
N LYS A 172 16.32 9.81 -0.91
CA LYS A 172 17.38 10.50 -1.66
C LYS A 172 17.09 12.00 -1.85
N TYR A 173 15.82 12.39 -1.79
CA TYR A 173 15.37 13.78 -1.92
C TYR A 173 15.02 14.42 -0.58
N GLY A 174 15.49 13.85 0.54
CA GLY A 174 15.23 14.36 1.87
C GLY A 174 13.80 14.13 2.39
N VAL A 175 13.00 13.33 1.69
CA VAL A 175 11.65 12.98 2.13
C VAL A 175 11.72 11.94 3.24
N GLU A 176 11.06 12.20 4.35
CA GLU A 176 10.99 11.28 5.47
C GLU A 176 9.70 10.45 5.43
N VAL A 177 9.81 9.13 5.21
CA VAL A 177 8.67 8.22 5.35
C VAL A 177 8.44 7.93 6.83
N VAL A 178 7.26 8.32 7.34
CA VAL A 178 6.87 8.20 8.75
C VAL A 178 5.80 7.13 8.99
N GLY A 179 5.18 6.62 7.93
CA GLY A 179 4.19 5.56 8.04
C GLY A 179 3.90 4.88 6.69
N ILE A 180 3.34 3.69 6.74
CA ILE A 180 2.90 2.93 5.58
C ILE A 180 1.53 2.32 5.90
N VAL A 181 0.57 2.47 4.99
CA VAL A 181 -0.74 1.81 5.08
C VAL A 181 -1.03 1.04 3.81
N CYS A 182 -1.31 -0.25 3.94
CA CYS A 182 -1.74 -1.10 2.84
C CYS A 182 -3.14 -1.65 3.12
N LEU A 183 -3.95 -1.79 2.08
CA LEU A 183 -5.26 -2.42 2.23
C LEU A 183 -5.09 -3.89 2.63
N ALA A 184 -4.14 -4.58 2.01
CA ALA A 184 -3.95 -6.00 2.30
C ALA A 184 -2.49 -6.46 2.26
N LYS A 185 -2.22 -7.60 2.91
CA LYS A 185 -0.93 -8.30 2.85
C LYS A 185 -1.13 -9.71 2.29
N THR A 186 -0.35 -10.06 1.28
CA THR A 186 -0.43 -11.39 0.65
C THR A 186 0.07 -12.48 1.58
N VAL A 187 -0.70 -13.57 1.70
CA VAL A 187 -0.27 -14.84 2.26
C VAL A 187 0.25 -15.73 1.13
N LYS A 188 1.47 -16.22 1.26
CA LYS A 188 2.17 -16.89 0.15
C LYS A 188 1.89 -18.38 -0.02
N TYR A 189 1.35 -19.07 0.98
CA TYR A 189 1.20 -20.52 0.97
C TYR A 189 -0.07 -20.98 1.68
N PRO A 190 -0.76 -22.04 1.19
CA PRO A 190 -1.91 -22.66 1.83
C PRO A 190 -1.65 -23.04 3.30
N GLU A 191 -0.49 -23.65 3.59
CA GLU A 191 -0.08 -24.06 4.94
C GLU A 191 -0.06 -22.91 5.96
N LYS A 192 0.28 -21.69 5.50
CA LYS A 192 0.23 -20.50 6.38
C LYS A 192 -1.19 -19.95 6.53
N VAL A 193 -2.04 -20.16 5.54
CA VAL A 193 -3.46 -19.80 5.63
C VAL A 193 -4.17 -20.68 6.65
N GLU A 194 -3.91 -21.98 6.65
CA GLU A 194 -4.47 -22.93 7.65
C GLU A 194 -4.02 -22.58 9.06
N ILE A 195 -2.73 -22.34 9.27
CA ILE A 195 -2.19 -21.93 10.57
C ILE A 195 -2.79 -20.61 11.03
N TRP A 196 -2.98 -19.67 10.11
CA TRP A 196 -3.57 -18.38 10.43
C TRP A 196 -5.06 -18.53 10.78
N ILE A 197 -5.83 -19.29 10.01
CA ILE A 197 -7.24 -19.62 10.32
C ILE A 197 -7.33 -20.27 11.70
N GLU A 198 -6.49 -21.25 11.99
CA GLU A 198 -6.47 -21.94 13.29
C GLU A 198 -6.11 -21.01 14.45
N SER A 199 -5.25 -19.99 14.24
CA SER A 199 -4.82 -19.06 15.29
C SER A 199 -5.79 -17.91 15.55
N HIS A 200 -6.69 -17.57 14.60
CA HIS A 200 -7.58 -16.42 14.70
C HIS A 200 -9.07 -16.79 14.88
N PHE A 201 -9.44 -18.05 14.66
CA PHE A 201 -10.82 -18.54 14.79
C PHE A 201 -10.99 -19.68 15.81
N LYS A 202 -9.99 -19.92 16.66
CA LYS A 202 -10.12 -20.69 17.90
C LYS A 202 -10.15 -19.74 19.09
#